data_9f1778f7b36c7cb596ada1ec17c0e4a6
#
_entry.id   9f1778f7b36c7cb596ada1ec17c0e4a6
#
_cell.length_a   1.000
_cell.length_b   1.000
_cell.length_c   1.000
_cell.angle_alpha   90.00
_cell.angle_beta   90.00
_cell.angle_gamma   90.00
#
_symmetry.space_group_name_H-M   'P 1'
#
loop_
_entity.id
_entity.type
_entity.pdbx_description
1 polymer ?
#
loop_
_entity_poly.entity_id
_entity_poly.type
_entity_poly.pdbx_seq_one_letter_code
_entity_poly.pdbx_strand_id
1 'polypeptide(L)'
;GGAMTRVVQKFGGSSVADAESIKRVARRIAATKQAGNEVVVVISAMGDTTDDLMDLALDVSPQPAPRELDMLLTTGERQSAALLAMALSDIGVPARSYTGSQAGVITTAAHGNARIIDLTPGRIVKSLDEGDVVIVAGFQGVSQTTKDVTTLGRGASDTTAVALASALDADYCEIY
;
A
#
# COMPACT_ATOMS: atom_id res chain seq x y z
N GLY A 1 -2.58 -30.76 0.55
CA GLY A 1 -1.45 -29.95 0.26
C GLY A 1 -1.06 -29.08 1.43
N GLY A 2 0.21 -28.74 1.52
CA GLY A 2 0.72 -27.84 2.50
C GLY A 2 0.15 -26.42 2.35
N ALA A 3 0.31 -25.61 3.39
CA ALA A 3 -0.05 -24.21 3.33
C ALA A 3 0.78 -23.51 2.24
N MET A 4 0.16 -22.59 1.50
CA MET A 4 0.85 -21.77 0.51
C MET A 4 1.85 -20.86 1.22
N THR A 5 3.00 -20.65 0.59
CA THR A 5 3.96 -19.64 1.05
C THR A 5 3.35 -18.25 0.91
N ARG A 6 3.46 -17.46 1.95
CA ARG A 6 2.93 -16.09 1.97
C ARG A 6 4.08 -15.10 1.83
N VAL A 7 3.98 -14.21 0.84
CA VAL A 7 5.01 -13.25 0.49
C VAL A 7 4.43 -11.84 0.54
N VAL A 8 5.13 -10.92 1.21
CA VAL A 8 4.86 -9.49 1.14
C VAL A 8 5.92 -8.86 0.24
N GLN A 9 5.49 -8.14 -0.79
CA GLN A 9 6.38 -7.45 -1.73
C GLN A 9 6.09 -5.96 -1.71
N LYS A 10 7.10 -5.15 -1.48
CA LYS A 10 6.97 -3.68 -1.50
C LYS A 10 7.63 -3.12 -2.75
N PHE A 11 6.90 -2.25 -3.46
CA PHE A 11 7.41 -1.55 -4.65
C PHE A 11 7.43 -0.04 -4.40
N GLY A 12 8.60 0.56 -4.57
CA GLY A 12 8.80 2.00 -4.41
C GLY A 12 8.34 2.80 -5.64
N GLY A 13 8.32 4.12 -5.49
CA GLY A 13 7.80 5.03 -6.53
C GLY A 13 8.50 4.92 -7.87
N SER A 14 9.82 4.70 -7.89
CA SER A 14 10.58 4.53 -9.13
C SER A 14 10.21 3.24 -9.87
N SER A 15 9.79 2.21 -9.16
CA SER A 15 9.35 0.95 -9.76
C SER A 15 7.97 1.05 -10.41
N VAL A 16 7.19 2.07 -10.06
CA VAL A 16 5.82 2.28 -10.55
C VAL A 16 5.65 3.69 -11.13
N ALA A 17 6.71 4.23 -11.74
CA ALA A 17 6.74 5.62 -12.17
C ALA A 17 5.75 5.96 -13.30
N ASP A 18 5.41 4.98 -14.14
CA ASP A 18 4.53 5.15 -15.30
C ASP A 18 3.73 3.88 -15.60
N ALA A 19 2.88 3.93 -16.61
CA ALA A 19 2.03 2.80 -16.99
C ALA A 19 2.85 1.55 -17.34
N GLU A 20 3.95 1.70 -18.09
CA GLU A 20 4.78 0.57 -18.49
C GLU A 20 5.47 -0.09 -17.28
N SER A 21 5.92 0.73 -16.32
CA SER A 21 6.50 0.24 -15.07
C SER A 21 5.48 -0.55 -14.25
N ILE A 22 4.24 -0.04 -14.15
CA ILE A 22 3.15 -0.74 -13.46
C ILE A 22 2.86 -2.09 -14.11
N LYS A 23 2.81 -2.15 -15.44
CA LYS A 23 2.60 -3.40 -16.18
C LYS A 23 3.73 -4.39 -15.92
N ARG A 24 4.97 -3.92 -15.84
CA ARG A 24 6.15 -4.73 -15.55
C ARG A 24 6.06 -5.32 -14.13
N VAL A 25 5.68 -4.51 -13.15
CA VAL A 25 5.45 -4.95 -11.77
C VAL A 25 4.33 -5.98 -11.71
N ALA A 26 3.25 -5.76 -12.45
CA ALA A 26 2.14 -6.71 -12.52
C ALA A 26 2.61 -8.09 -13.02
N ARG A 27 3.43 -8.13 -14.07
CA ARG A 27 3.99 -9.40 -14.59
C ARG A 27 4.86 -10.11 -13.55
N ARG A 28 5.66 -9.34 -12.81
CA ARG A 28 6.49 -9.89 -11.72
C ARG A 28 5.65 -10.50 -10.62
N ILE A 29 4.62 -9.79 -10.18
CA ILE A 29 3.68 -10.26 -9.15
C ILE A 29 2.94 -11.51 -9.64
N ALA A 30 2.50 -11.51 -10.91
CA ALA A 30 1.82 -12.66 -11.50
C ALA A 30 2.71 -13.92 -11.46
N ALA A 31 4.00 -13.76 -11.77
CA ALA A 31 4.96 -14.87 -11.69
C ALA A 31 5.09 -15.41 -10.26
N THR A 32 5.16 -14.54 -9.26
CA THR A 32 5.21 -14.96 -7.86
C THR A 32 3.94 -15.70 -7.45
N LYS A 33 2.78 -15.21 -7.85
CA LYS A 33 1.48 -15.85 -7.58
C LYS A 33 1.39 -17.22 -8.25
N GLN A 34 1.78 -17.32 -9.52
CA GLN A 34 1.72 -18.56 -10.30
C GLN A 34 2.68 -19.62 -9.79
N ALA A 35 3.73 -19.23 -9.09
CA ALA A 35 4.66 -20.16 -8.45
C ALA A 35 4.09 -20.81 -7.18
N GLY A 36 2.84 -20.51 -6.81
CA GLY A 36 2.15 -21.13 -5.68
C GLY A 36 2.18 -20.30 -4.39
N ASN A 37 2.38 -18.99 -4.50
CA ASN A 37 2.43 -18.10 -3.33
C ASN A 37 1.13 -17.33 -3.15
N GLU A 38 0.80 -17.02 -1.89
CA GLU A 38 -0.10 -15.92 -1.57
C GLU A 38 0.73 -14.63 -1.59
N VAL A 39 0.23 -13.61 -2.27
CA VAL A 39 0.99 -12.35 -2.45
C VAL A 39 0.22 -11.16 -1.89
N VAL A 40 0.88 -10.43 -1.01
CA VAL A 40 0.45 -9.11 -0.53
C VAL A 40 1.46 -8.09 -1.03
N VAL A 41 0.97 -7.08 -1.72
CA VAL A 41 1.80 -6.01 -2.28
C VAL A 41 1.58 -4.73 -1.48
N VAL A 42 2.66 -4.06 -1.11
CA VAL A 42 2.62 -2.70 -0.57
C VAL A 42 3.20 -1.77 -1.62
N ILE A 43 2.46 -0.76 -2.03
CA ILE A 43 2.84 0.10 -3.14
C ILE A 43 2.97 1.56 -2.72
N SER A 44 4.00 2.22 -3.23
CA SER A 44 4.20 3.67 -3.11
C SER A 44 3.46 4.42 -4.21
N ALA A 45 3.33 5.74 -4.06
CA ALA A 45 2.83 6.59 -5.14
C ALA A 45 3.76 6.53 -6.35
N MET A 46 3.22 6.84 -7.53
CA MET A 46 3.96 6.81 -8.79
C MET A 46 5.01 7.93 -8.82
N GLY A 47 6.29 7.58 -9.05
CA GLY A 47 7.35 8.55 -9.30
C GLY A 47 7.35 9.72 -8.32
N ASP A 48 7.18 10.93 -8.84
CA ASP A 48 7.19 12.19 -8.08
C ASP A 48 5.81 12.65 -7.61
N THR A 49 4.80 11.80 -7.66
CA THR A 49 3.40 12.19 -7.36
C THR A 49 3.26 12.82 -5.97
N THR A 50 3.90 12.26 -4.94
CA THR A 50 3.82 12.82 -3.59
C THR A 50 4.40 14.23 -3.53
N ASP A 51 5.55 14.46 -4.16
CA ASP A 51 6.18 15.78 -4.23
C ASP A 51 5.30 16.77 -5.00
N ASP A 52 4.71 16.34 -6.11
CA ASP A 52 3.80 17.17 -6.90
C ASP A 52 2.55 17.56 -6.12
N LEU A 53 1.99 16.62 -5.35
CA LEU A 53 0.85 16.91 -4.48
C LEU A 53 1.22 17.89 -3.37
N MET A 54 2.40 17.75 -2.79
CA MET A 54 2.90 18.67 -1.76
C MET A 54 3.07 20.08 -2.34
N ASP A 55 3.66 20.19 -3.51
CA ASP A 55 3.84 21.48 -4.20
C ASP A 55 2.49 22.14 -4.47
N LEU A 56 1.52 21.37 -4.94
CA LEU A 56 0.18 21.87 -5.19
C LEU A 56 -0.49 22.38 -3.90
N ALA A 57 -0.35 21.64 -2.81
CA ALA A 57 -0.86 22.05 -1.51
C ALA A 57 -0.29 23.38 -1.06
N LEU A 58 1.03 23.55 -1.20
CA LEU A 58 1.72 24.79 -0.82
C LEU A 58 1.35 25.96 -1.73
N ASP A 59 1.04 25.72 -2.99
CA ASP A 59 0.52 26.74 -3.91
C ASP A 59 -0.87 27.25 -3.48
N VAL A 60 -1.69 26.34 -2.96
CA VAL A 60 -3.06 26.68 -2.50
C VAL A 60 -3.03 27.32 -1.11
N SER A 61 -2.16 26.84 -0.23
CA SER A 61 -2.07 27.31 1.16
C SER A 61 -0.62 27.26 1.62
N PRO A 62 -0.05 28.40 2.11
CA PRO A 62 1.32 28.41 2.63
C PRO A 62 1.52 27.52 3.87
N GLN A 63 0.46 27.30 4.62
CA GLN A 63 0.47 26.45 5.81
C GLN A 63 -0.75 25.52 5.78
N PRO A 64 -0.69 24.45 4.96
CA PRO A 64 -1.84 23.56 4.85
C PRO A 64 -2.17 22.90 6.20
N ALA A 65 -3.44 22.77 6.51
CA ALA A 65 -3.87 22.07 7.71
C ALA A 65 -3.36 20.61 7.64
N PRO A 66 -2.64 20.11 8.65
CA PRO A 66 -2.03 18.77 8.60
C PRO A 66 -3.04 17.65 8.30
N ARG A 67 -4.24 17.71 8.84
CA ARG A 67 -5.30 16.75 8.58
C ARG A 67 -5.66 16.71 7.09
N GLU A 68 -5.83 17.86 6.47
CA GLU A 68 -6.19 17.95 5.04
C GLU A 68 -5.02 17.57 4.14
N LEU A 69 -3.80 17.87 4.57
CA LEU A 69 -2.59 17.44 3.85
C LEU A 69 -2.51 15.92 3.81
N ASP A 70 -2.81 15.22 4.91
CA ASP A 70 -2.88 13.77 4.94
C ASP A 70 -3.96 13.24 3.98
N MET A 71 -5.12 13.87 3.94
CA MET A 71 -6.18 13.53 2.98
C MET A 71 -5.69 13.63 1.54
N LEU A 72 -4.93 14.67 1.23
CA LEU A 72 -4.39 14.88 -0.12
C LEU A 72 -3.30 13.86 -0.46
N LEU A 73 -2.28 13.75 0.38
CA LEU A 73 -1.10 12.94 0.09
C LEU A 73 -1.42 11.45 -0.04
N THR A 74 -2.38 10.95 0.74
CA THR A 74 -2.78 9.53 0.69
C THR A 74 -3.46 9.14 -0.63
N THR A 75 -3.88 10.10 -1.45
CA THR A 75 -4.44 9.79 -2.76
C THR A 75 -3.41 9.22 -3.72
N GLY A 76 -2.12 9.53 -3.54
CA GLY A 76 -1.05 9.09 -4.43
C GLY A 76 -0.93 7.55 -4.46
N GLU A 77 -0.87 6.92 -3.30
CA GLU A 77 -0.76 5.46 -3.21
C GLU A 77 -2.04 4.77 -3.65
N ARG A 78 -3.19 5.39 -3.45
CA ARG A 78 -4.47 4.84 -3.92
C ARG A 78 -4.54 4.81 -5.44
N GLN A 79 -3.98 5.81 -6.12
CA GLN A 79 -3.87 5.80 -7.58
C GLN A 79 -3.05 4.61 -8.06
N SER A 80 -1.83 4.45 -7.56
CA SER A 80 -0.96 3.35 -7.98
C SER A 80 -1.53 1.99 -7.62
N ALA A 81 -2.14 1.85 -6.45
CA ALA A 81 -2.75 0.60 -6.02
C ALA A 81 -3.90 0.17 -6.96
N ALA A 82 -4.77 1.10 -7.31
CA ALA A 82 -5.87 0.82 -8.23
C ALA A 82 -5.37 0.46 -9.63
N LEU A 83 -4.38 1.20 -10.14
CA LEU A 83 -3.79 0.95 -11.46
C LEU A 83 -3.10 -0.41 -11.52
N LEU A 84 -2.39 -0.79 -10.46
CA LEU A 84 -1.76 -2.11 -10.39
C LEU A 84 -2.80 -3.23 -10.35
N ALA A 85 -3.89 -3.06 -9.62
CA ALA A 85 -4.99 -4.02 -9.60
C ALA A 85 -5.60 -4.20 -11.01
N MET A 86 -5.77 -3.09 -11.75
CA MET A 86 -6.25 -3.14 -13.12
C MET A 86 -5.28 -3.90 -14.03
N ALA A 87 -3.97 -3.64 -13.89
CA ALA A 87 -2.95 -4.30 -14.71
C ALA A 87 -2.89 -5.81 -14.44
N LEU A 88 -3.04 -6.22 -13.18
CA LEU A 88 -3.09 -7.65 -12.82
C LEU A 88 -4.37 -8.31 -13.37
N SER A 89 -5.50 -7.67 -13.23
CA SER A 89 -6.77 -8.16 -13.77
C SER A 89 -6.69 -8.35 -15.29
N ASP A 90 -6.04 -7.43 -15.98
CA ASP A 90 -5.88 -7.46 -17.44
C ASP A 90 -5.07 -8.67 -17.92
N ILE A 91 -4.17 -9.20 -17.11
CA ILE A 91 -3.39 -10.40 -17.41
C ILE A 91 -3.94 -11.66 -16.71
N GLY A 92 -5.19 -11.61 -16.25
CA GLY A 92 -5.91 -12.77 -15.72
C GLY A 92 -5.61 -13.10 -14.27
N VAL A 93 -5.02 -12.20 -13.50
CA VAL A 93 -4.72 -12.40 -12.08
C VAL A 93 -5.72 -11.62 -11.23
N PRO A 94 -6.60 -12.29 -10.48
CA PRO A 94 -7.50 -11.59 -9.56
C PRO A 94 -6.72 -10.78 -8.55
N ALA A 95 -7.08 -9.50 -8.40
CA ALA A 95 -6.41 -8.58 -7.51
C ALA A 95 -7.41 -7.62 -6.87
N ARG A 96 -7.13 -7.22 -5.64
CA ARG A 96 -7.97 -6.27 -4.92
C ARG A 96 -7.09 -5.26 -4.19
N SER A 97 -7.36 -3.97 -4.40
CA SER A 97 -6.66 -2.89 -3.73
C SER A 97 -7.38 -2.44 -2.47
N TYR A 98 -6.60 -2.04 -1.46
CA TYR A 98 -7.09 -1.51 -0.20
C TYR A 98 -6.33 -0.24 0.15
N THR A 99 -7.05 0.75 0.70
CA THR A 99 -6.40 1.86 1.41
C THR A 99 -5.75 1.33 2.69
N GLY A 100 -4.87 2.11 3.29
CA GLY A 100 -4.30 1.74 4.59
C GLY A 100 -5.37 1.49 5.66
N SER A 101 -6.41 2.32 5.69
CA SER A 101 -7.55 2.14 6.59
C SER A 101 -8.28 0.81 6.34
N GLN A 102 -8.60 0.51 5.09
CA GLN A 102 -9.28 -0.72 4.71
C GLN A 102 -8.43 -1.96 5.02
N ALA A 103 -7.13 -1.83 4.91
CA ALA A 103 -6.18 -2.90 5.23
C ALA A 103 -6.01 -3.12 6.74
N GLY A 104 -6.60 -2.26 7.56
CA GLY A 104 -6.53 -2.37 9.01
C GLY A 104 -5.26 -1.77 9.63
N VAL A 105 -4.61 -0.83 8.95
CA VAL A 105 -3.43 -0.12 9.48
C VAL A 105 -3.91 0.99 10.42
N ILE A 106 -3.80 0.75 11.72
CA ILE A 106 -4.26 1.66 12.76
C ILE A 106 -3.07 2.41 13.34
N THR A 107 -3.21 3.74 13.43
CA THR A 107 -2.09 4.63 13.78
C THR A 107 -2.43 5.57 14.93
N THR A 108 -1.40 6.26 15.41
CA THR A 108 -1.56 7.45 16.24
C THR A 108 -2.22 8.59 15.44
N ALA A 109 -2.68 9.64 16.12
CA ALA A 109 -3.33 10.80 15.48
C ALA A 109 -2.34 11.91 15.07
N ALA A 110 -1.04 11.63 15.05
CA ALA A 110 0.00 12.61 14.68
C ALA A 110 0.07 12.75 13.16
N HIS A 111 -0.70 13.67 12.59
CA HIS A 111 -0.74 13.89 11.14
C HIS A 111 0.67 14.19 10.58
N GLY A 112 0.99 13.60 9.43
CA GLY A 112 2.29 13.74 8.78
C GLY A 112 3.42 12.93 9.40
N ASN A 113 3.21 12.36 10.57
CA ASN A 113 4.23 11.58 11.30
C ASN A 113 3.59 10.53 12.21
N ALA A 114 2.50 9.92 11.76
CA ALA A 114 1.81 8.89 12.53
C ALA A 114 2.66 7.62 12.64
N ARG A 115 2.42 6.85 13.69
CA ARG A 115 3.05 5.55 13.92
C ARG A 115 1.98 4.48 13.93
N ILE A 116 2.29 3.32 13.37
CA ILE A 116 1.41 2.15 13.42
C ILE A 116 1.40 1.64 14.87
N ILE A 117 0.20 1.53 15.44
CA ILE A 117 0.01 1.02 16.80
C ILE A 117 -0.75 -0.29 16.84
N ASP A 118 -1.42 -0.66 15.75
CA ASP A 118 -2.14 -1.93 15.64
C ASP A 118 -2.35 -2.28 14.18
N LEU A 119 -2.56 -3.56 13.91
CA LEU A 119 -2.90 -4.08 12.60
C LEU A 119 -4.00 -5.13 12.74
N THR A 120 -5.09 -4.94 11.98
CA THR A 120 -6.21 -5.87 11.96
C THR A 120 -6.39 -6.41 10.54
N PRO A 121 -5.59 -7.44 10.14
CA PRO A 121 -5.47 -7.85 8.74
C PRO A 121 -6.57 -8.80 8.26
N GLY A 122 -7.71 -8.88 8.94
CA GLY A 122 -8.78 -9.83 8.62
C GLY A 122 -9.30 -9.75 7.20
N ARG A 123 -9.45 -8.54 6.66
CA ARG A 123 -9.89 -8.34 5.26
C ARG A 123 -8.85 -8.84 4.27
N ILE A 124 -7.57 -8.65 4.58
CA ILE A 124 -6.47 -9.14 3.74
C ILE A 124 -6.48 -10.66 3.71
N VAL A 125 -6.57 -11.31 4.86
CA VAL A 125 -6.60 -12.77 4.95
C VAL A 125 -7.78 -13.34 4.18
N LYS A 126 -8.96 -12.74 4.33
CA LYS A 126 -10.16 -13.17 3.59
C LYS A 126 -9.95 -13.07 2.08
N SER A 127 -9.37 -11.97 1.60
CA SER A 127 -9.11 -11.75 0.18
C SER A 127 -8.09 -12.75 -0.36
N LEU A 128 -7.04 -13.06 0.42
CA LEU A 128 -6.06 -14.09 0.06
C LEU A 128 -6.72 -15.47 -0.04
N ASP A 129 -7.61 -15.80 0.90
CA ASP A 129 -8.33 -17.07 0.89
C ASP A 129 -9.25 -17.21 -0.34
N GLU A 130 -9.74 -16.09 -0.86
CA GLU A 130 -10.54 -16.04 -2.09
C GLU A 130 -9.68 -16.11 -3.37
N GLY A 131 -8.36 -16.16 -3.24
CA GLY A 131 -7.43 -16.28 -4.35
C GLY A 131 -6.94 -14.97 -4.94
N ASP A 132 -7.24 -13.83 -4.31
CA ASP A 132 -6.80 -12.52 -4.79
C ASP A 132 -5.33 -12.27 -4.46
N VAL A 133 -4.64 -11.55 -5.34
CA VAL A 133 -3.46 -10.76 -4.96
C VAL A 133 -3.99 -9.53 -4.23
N VAL A 134 -3.49 -9.26 -3.04
CA VAL A 134 -3.90 -8.10 -2.24
C VAL A 134 -2.89 -6.98 -2.42
N ILE A 135 -3.38 -5.77 -2.73
CA ILE A 135 -2.54 -4.59 -2.91
C ILE A 135 -2.93 -3.57 -1.85
N VAL A 136 -1.98 -3.17 -1.02
CA VAL A 136 -2.18 -2.19 0.05
C VAL A 136 -1.47 -0.89 -0.30
N ALA A 137 -2.22 0.21 -0.27
CA ALA A 137 -1.63 1.54 -0.38
C ALA A 137 -0.72 1.79 0.84
N GLY A 138 0.57 1.98 0.60
CA GLY A 138 1.55 2.24 1.64
C GLY A 138 1.48 3.65 2.20
N PHE A 139 2.31 3.97 3.20
CA PHE A 139 2.47 5.32 3.73
C PHE A 139 1.30 5.82 4.58
N GLN A 140 0.23 5.07 4.72
CA GLN A 140 -1.03 5.59 5.26
C GLN A 140 -1.73 4.61 6.20
N GLY A 141 -2.59 5.17 7.03
CA GLY A 141 -3.46 4.42 7.93
C GLY A 141 -4.62 5.26 8.40
N VAL A 142 -5.22 4.85 9.50
CA VAL A 142 -6.33 5.54 10.14
C VAL A 142 -6.04 5.71 11.63
N SER A 143 -6.28 6.90 12.16
CA SER A 143 -6.11 7.18 13.58
C SER A 143 -7.10 6.35 14.42
N GLN A 144 -6.60 5.70 15.45
CA GLN A 144 -7.41 4.93 16.38
C GLN A 144 -8.46 5.80 17.06
N THR A 145 -8.10 7.03 17.42
CA THR A 145 -8.95 7.92 18.22
C THR A 145 -9.88 8.79 17.40
N THR A 146 -9.38 9.43 16.33
CA THR A 146 -10.16 10.37 15.53
C THR A 146 -10.80 9.75 14.30
N LYS A 147 -10.33 8.57 13.89
CA LYS A 147 -10.73 7.90 12.64
C LYS A 147 -10.34 8.68 11.38
N ASP A 148 -9.49 9.68 11.51
CA ASP A 148 -8.96 10.41 10.38
C ASP A 148 -7.89 9.61 9.64
N VAL A 149 -7.81 9.84 8.33
CA VAL A 149 -6.72 9.31 7.51
C VAL A 149 -5.41 9.95 7.96
N THR A 150 -4.37 9.15 8.07
CA THR A 150 -3.06 9.60 8.53
C THR A 150 -1.97 9.17 7.56
N THR A 151 -0.89 9.96 7.50
CA THR A 151 0.34 9.56 6.84
C THR A 151 1.41 9.23 7.87
N LEU A 152 2.23 8.23 7.54
CA LEU A 152 3.32 7.77 8.39
C LEU A 152 4.54 8.68 8.23
N GLY A 153 5.50 8.55 9.14
CA GLY A 153 6.77 9.24 9.04
C GLY A 153 7.72 8.60 8.01
N ARG A 154 9.00 8.85 8.15
CA ARG A 154 10.05 8.37 7.24
C ARG A 154 10.05 6.85 7.11
N GLY A 155 10.38 6.36 5.91
CA GLY A 155 10.42 4.93 5.60
C GLY A 155 9.04 4.29 5.54
N ALA A 156 8.02 5.09 5.37
CA ALA A 156 6.62 4.79 5.58
C ALA A 156 6.11 3.56 4.84
N SER A 157 6.40 3.42 3.53
CA SER A 157 5.95 2.25 2.77
C SER A 157 6.70 0.99 3.17
N ASP A 158 7.99 1.10 3.47
CA ASP A 158 8.78 -0.01 3.99
C ASP A 158 8.26 -0.44 5.37
N THR A 159 7.94 0.54 6.23
CA THR A 159 7.35 0.30 7.55
C THR A 159 6.02 -0.43 7.42
N THR A 160 5.15 -0.02 6.49
CA THR A 160 3.89 -0.69 6.20
C THR A 160 4.13 -2.15 5.81
N ALA A 161 5.09 -2.40 4.92
CA ALA A 161 5.40 -3.75 4.43
C ALA A 161 5.88 -4.66 5.57
N VAL A 162 6.80 -4.17 6.39
CA VAL A 162 7.34 -4.94 7.53
C VAL A 162 6.26 -5.24 8.55
N ALA A 163 5.41 -4.25 8.86
CA ALA A 163 4.32 -4.43 9.81
C ALA A 163 3.29 -5.45 9.31
N LEU A 164 2.92 -5.40 8.04
CA LEU A 164 2.00 -6.36 7.43
C LEU A 164 2.61 -7.77 7.39
N ALA A 165 3.89 -7.89 7.04
CA ALA A 165 4.57 -9.18 7.02
C ALA A 165 4.54 -9.82 8.41
N SER A 166 4.77 -9.05 9.45
CA SER A 166 4.69 -9.54 10.84
C SER A 166 3.28 -9.96 11.22
N ALA A 167 2.29 -9.11 10.94
CA ALA A 167 0.89 -9.38 11.30
C ALA A 167 0.29 -10.56 10.54
N LEU A 168 0.79 -10.84 9.34
CA LEU A 168 0.31 -11.92 8.48
C LEU A 168 1.14 -13.20 8.60
N ASP A 169 2.16 -13.22 9.45
CA ASP A 169 3.14 -14.32 9.54
C ASP A 169 3.69 -14.69 8.15
N ALA A 170 4.07 -13.68 7.38
CA ALA A 170 4.60 -13.89 6.04
C ALA A 170 5.93 -14.65 6.10
N ASP A 171 6.15 -15.55 5.14
CA ASP A 171 7.39 -16.30 5.02
C ASP A 171 8.52 -15.40 4.51
N TYR A 172 8.20 -14.45 3.65
CA TYR A 172 9.15 -13.50 3.07
C TYR A 172 8.56 -12.10 3.03
N CYS A 173 9.44 -11.10 3.22
CA CYS A 173 9.15 -9.69 2.98
C CYS A 173 10.25 -9.14 2.07
N GLU A 174 9.90 -8.83 0.84
CA GLU A 174 10.83 -8.38 -0.20
C GLU A 174 10.61 -6.89 -0.47
N ILE A 175 11.68 -6.11 -0.40
CA ILE A 175 11.66 -4.67 -0.62
C ILE A 175 12.34 -4.38 -1.96
N TYR A 176 11.64 -3.75 -2.87
CA TYR A 176 12.13 -3.38 -4.21
C TYR A 176 12.19 -1.88 -4.43
#